data_d60ae8c044cd2f4653232226abdc65d5
#
_entry.id   d60ae8c044cd2f4653232226abdc65d5
#
_cell.length_a   1.000
_cell.length_b   1.000
_cell.length_c   1.000
_cell.angle_alpha   90.00
_cell.angle_beta   90.00
_cell.angle_gamma   90.00
#
_symmetry.space_group_name_H-M   'P 1'
#
loop_
_entity.id
_entity.type
_entity.pdbx_description
1 polymer ?
#
loop_
_entity_poly.entity_id
_entity_poly.type
_entity_poly.pdbx_seq_one_letter_code
_entity_poly.pdbx_strand_id
1 'polypeptide(L)'
;MMVVDIKNIVTRLPELRFTAPVNWRIDEGQQWAVIGPNGAGKTLIADIMQRKFAFKEGEVVFSGDGKVSDFIKSIAFKDIYSLADCRNSYYQQRWHSTETEEMPIVEELLKEYAGSDNLAKILTLFGIEDLLPKRLIFLSSGELRKFLIVRTLLSRPRVLILD
;
A
#
# COMPACT_ATOMS: atom_id res chain seq x y z
N MET A 1 5.24 18.55 -11.56
CA MET A 1 4.86 19.31 -10.32
C MET A 1 5.27 18.50 -9.11
N MET A 2 5.80 19.14 -8.03
CA MET A 2 6.21 18.43 -6.82
C MET A 2 5.02 17.68 -6.21
N VAL A 3 5.24 16.43 -5.80
CA VAL A 3 4.25 15.60 -5.10
C VAL A 3 4.66 15.40 -3.64
N VAL A 4 5.92 15.03 -3.40
CA VAL A 4 6.50 14.85 -2.06
C VAL A 4 7.87 15.51 -2.03
N ASP A 5 8.19 16.18 -0.95
CA ASP A 5 9.51 16.77 -0.69
C ASP A 5 9.94 16.44 0.74
N ILE A 6 10.94 15.59 0.88
CA ILE A 6 11.57 15.19 2.14
C ILE A 6 12.78 16.09 2.35
N LYS A 7 12.80 16.87 3.43
CA LYS A 7 13.84 17.85 3.69
C LYS A 7 14.52 17.59 5.02
N ASN A 8 15.80 17.29 4.98
CA ASN A 8 16.68 17.17 6.14
C ASN A 8 16.14 16.28 7.26
N ILE A 9 15.49 15.16 6.90
CA ILE A 9 14.88 14.29 7.90
C ILE A 9 15.94 13.57 8.73
N VAL A 10 15.85 13.77 10.04
CA VAL A 10 16.55 12.98 11.05
C VAL A 10 15.51 12.33 11.96
N THR A 11 15.50 11.02 12.03
CA THR A 11 14.58 10.27 12.89
C THR A 11 14.95 10.41 14.36
N ARG A 12 13.97 10.31 15.27
CA ARG A 12 14.22 10.38 16.72
C ARG A 12 14.88 9.13 17.27
N LEU A 13 14.59 7.97 16.70
CA LEU A 13 15.05 6.68 17.19
C LEU A 13 16.47 6.40 16.66
N PRO A 14 17.46 6.19 17.52
CA PRO A 14 18.84 5.94 17.11
C PRO A 14 19.01 4.73 16.19
N GLU A 15 18.25 3.69 16.43
CA GLU A 15 18.25 2.45 15.66
C GLU A 15 17.65 2.58 14.26
N LEU A 16 16.89 3.65 14.02
CA LEU A 16 16.24 3.97 12.73
C LEU A 16 16.91 5.17 12.04
N ARG A 17 18.21 5.36 12.21
CA ARG A 17 18.92 6.49 11.62
C ARG A 17 19.60 6.12 10.32
N PHE A 18 19.52 7.02 9.37
CA PHE A 18 20.46 7.06 8.26
C PHE A 18 21.76 7.74 8.70
N THR A 19 22.85 7.47 7.98
CA THR A 19 24.17 8.08 8.24
C THR A 19 24.21 9.58 8.00
N ALA A 20 23.26 10.09 7.22
CA ALA A 20 23.09 11.50 6.91
C ALA A 20 21.59 11.87 6.87
N PRO A 21 21.23 13.14 7.04
CA PRO A 21 19.86 13.60 6.87
C PRO A 21 19.31 13.22 5.48
N VAL A 22 18.05 12.74 5.45
CA VAL A 22 17.42 12.34 4.20
C VAL A 22 16.84 13.55 3.49
N ASN A 23 17.21 13.70 2.23
CA ASN A 23 16.65 14.67 1.31
C ASN A 23 16.21 13.96 0.04
N TRP A 24 14.93 14.09 -0.32
CA TRP A 24 14.42 13.45 -1.52
C TRP A 24 13.16 14.16 -2.02
N ARG A 25 13.19 14.60 -3.26
CA ARG A 25 12.04 15.20 -3.92
C ARG A 25 11.49 14.28 -4.99
N ILE A 26 10.18 14.12 -4.98
CA ILE A 26 9.42 13.33 -5.95
C ILE A 26 8.46 14.25 -6.69
N ASP A 27 8.56 14.29 -8.00
CA ASP A 27 7.68 15.02 -8.87
C ASP A 27 6.67 14.09 -9.56
N GLU A 28 5.59 14.67 -10.04
CA GLU A 28 4.50 13.96 -10.72
C GLU A 28 5.01 13.18 -11.95
N GLY A 29 4.50 11.97 -12.13
CA GLY A 29 4.86 11.08 -13.22
C GLY A 29 6.21 10.37 -13.05
N GLN A 30 6.96 10.62 -11.98
CA GLN A 30 8.19 9.91 -11.72
C GLN A 30 7.93 8.49 -11.19
N GLN A 31 8.83 7.58 -11.61
CA GLN A 31 8.87 6.21 -11.11
C GLN A 31 10.26 5.97 -10.51
N TRP A 32 10.30 5.45 -9.29
CA TRP A 32 11.52 5.25 -8.54
C TRP A 32 11.67 3.80 -8.11
N ALA A 33 12.88 3.26 -8.23
CA ALA A 33 13.27 1.99 -7.62
C ALA A 33 14.30 2.27 -6.54
N VAL A 34 13.98 1.93 -5.29
CA VAL A 34 14.90 2.04 -4.15
C VAL A 34 15.56 0.69 -3.94
N ILE A 35 16.84 0.59 -4.22
CA ILE A 35 17.63 -0.63 -4.15
C ILE A 35 18.68 -0.56 -3.04
N GLY A 36 19.02 -1.70 -2.47
CA GLY A 36 20.01 -1.81 -1.42
C GLY A 36 19.90 -3.15 -0.66
N PRO A 37 20.91 -3.51 0.14
CA PRO A 37 20.88 -4.74 0.94
C PRO A 37 19.78 -4.72 2.00
N ASN A 38 19.52 -5.87 2.62
CA ASN A 38 18.63 -5.95 3.77
C ASN A 38 19.18 -5.09 4.92
N GLY A 39 18.28 -4.35 5.59
CA GLY A 39 18.68 -3.42 6.65
C GLY A 39 19.14 -2.03 6.16
N ALA A 40 19.25 -1.78 4.86
CA ALA A 40 19.66 -0.46 4.32
C ALA A 40 18.64 0.67 4.53
N GLY A 41 17.47 0.39 5.11
CA GLY A 41 16.46 1.42 5.40
C GLY A 41 15.44 1.65 4.29
N LYS A 42 15.28 0.72 3.32
CA LYS A 42 14.27 0.87 2.24
C LYS A 42 12.86 1.06 2.79
N THR A 43 12.42 0.17 3.67
CA THR A 43 11.13 0.30 4.37
C THR A 43 11.07 1.55 5.24
N LEU A 44 12.18 1.92 5.88
CA LEU A 44 12.24 3.14 6.71
C LEU A 44 11.95 4.40 5.88
N ILE A 45 12.46 4.48 4.64
CA ILE A 45 12.17 5.64 3.78
C ILE A 45 10.71 5.70 3.35
N ALA A 46 10.09 4.53 3.11
CA ALA A 46 8.64 4.43 2.85
C ALA A 46 7.82 4.91 4.08
N ASP A 47 8.24 4.54 5.27
CA ASP A 47 7.59 4.95 6.52
C ASP A 47 7.79 6.45 6.83
N ILE A 48 8.95 7.02 6.49
CA ILE A 48 9.21 8.47 6.55
C ILE A 48 8.23 9.22 5.65
N MET A 49 8.07 8.80 4.39
CA MET A 49 7.10 9.42 3.48
C MET A 49 5.68 9.40 4.05
N GLN A 50 5.30 8.33 4.73
CA GLN A 50 3.98 8.17 5.34
C GLN A 50 3.86 8.86 6.72
N ARG A 51 4.91 9.53 7.19
CA ARG A 51 4.97 10.16 8.53
C ARG A 51 4.62 9.21 9.68
N LYS A 52 5.00 7.93 9.57
CA LYS A 52 4.74 6.94 10.62
C LYS A 52 5.57 7.16 11.88
N PHE A 53 6.65 7.95 11.80
CA PHE A 53 7.55 8.26 12.91
C PHE A 53 7.64 9.75 13.14
N ALA A 54 7.90 10.13 14.40
CA ALA A 54 8.24 11.51 14.74
C ALA A 54 9.70 11.80 14.33
N PHE A 55 9.91 12.94 13.69
CA PHE A 55 11.24 13.41 13.30
C PHE A 55 11.87 14.23 14.44
N LYS A 56 13.19 14.16 14.55
CA LYS A 56 13.97 15.07 15.40
C LYS A 56 14.17 16.39 14.66
N GLU A 57 14.48 16.31 13.38
CA GLU A 57 14.74 17.46 12.50
C GLU A 57 14.14 17.17 11.12
N GLY A 58 13.86 18.24 10.39
CA GLY A 58 13.34 18.19 9.04
C GLY A 58 11.82 18.08 8.93
N GLU A 59 11.35 18.05 7.70
CA GLU A 59 9.93 17.98 7.36
C GLU A 59 9.68 17.16 6.10
N VAL A 60 8.47 16.60 5.98
CA VAL A 60 7.95 16.01 4.74
C VAL A 60 6.81 16.88 4.27
N VAL A 61 6.95 17.48 3.09
CA VAL A 61 5.96 18.38 2.49
C VAL A 61 5.24 17.65 1.36
N PHE A 62 3.93 17.80 1.28
CA PHE A 62 3.08 17.27 0.22
C PHE A 62 2.43 18.40 -0.56
N SER A 63 2.26 18.23 -1.86
CA SER A 63 1.51 19.16 -2.69
C SER A 63 0.01 18.84 -2.64
N GLY A 64 -0.73 19.49 -1.78
CA GLY A 64 -2.18 19.37 -1.68
C GLY A 64 -2.69 19.39 -0.24
N ASP A 65 -3.98 19.66 -0.11
CA ASP A 65 -4.69 19.68 1.17
C ASP A 65 -5.30 18.30 1.44
N GLY A 66 -5.06 17.74 2.61
CA GLY A 66 -5.63 16.45 3.00
C GLY A 66 -4.72 15.63 3.90
N LYS A 67 -5.18 14.43 4.25
CA LYS A 67 -4.40 13.50 5.07
C LYS A 67 -3.36 12.79 4.22
N VAL A 68 -2.18 12.54 4.78
CA VAL A 68 -1.10 11.77 4.12
C VAL A 68 -1.62 10.41 3.61
N SER A 69 -2.50 9.77 4.40
CA SER A 69 -3.12 8.49 4.04
C SER A 69 -3.96 8.52 2.75
N ASP A 70 -4.41 9.70 2.32
CA ASP A 70 -5.20 9.85 1.12
C ASP A 70 -4.31 10.03 -0.11
N PHE A 71 -3.13 10.62 0.09
CA PHE A 71 -2.15 10.86 -0.97
C PHE A 71 -1.22 9.68 -1.21
N ILE A 72 -0.77 9.02 -0.13
CA ILE A 72 0.21 7.94 -0.20
C ILE A 72 -0.43 6.65 0.27
N LYS A 73 -0.40 5.66 -0.59
CA LYS A 73 -0.77 4.28 -0.25
C LYS A 73 0.47 3.41 -0.33
N SER A 74 0.60 2.51 0.63
CA SER A 74 1.70 1.54 0.68
C SER A 74 1.13 0.13 0.72
N ILE A 75 1.67 -0.75 -0.09
CA ILE A 75 1.39 -2.18 -0.06
C ILE A 75 2.69 -2.87 0.34
N ALA A 76 2.75 -3.32 1.58
CA ALA A 76 3.80 -4.20 2.06
C ALA A 76 3.37 -5.64 1.86
N PHE A 77 4.10 -6.40 1.07
CA PHE A 77 3.69 -7.76 0.73
C PHE A 77 3.72 -8.74 1.92
N LYS A 78 4.39 -8.38 2.99
CA LYS A 78 4.36 -9.14 4.27
C LYS A 78 3.02 -8.98 5.02
N ASP A 79 2.33 -7.84 4.83
CA ASP A 79 1.11 -7.48 5.56
C ASP A 79 -0.17 -7.68 4.71
N ILE A 80 -0.06 -8.48 3.65
CA ILE A 80 -1.13 -8.72 2.66
C ILE A 80 -2.45 -9.10 3.34
N TYR A 81 -2.40 -9.92 4.38
CA TYR A 81 -3.59 -10.43 5.07
C TYR A 81 -4.22 -9.42 6.02
N SER A 82 -3.45 -8.46 6.54
CA SER A 82 -3.99 -7.38 7.38
C SER A 82 -4.68 -6.30 6.56
N LEU A 83 -4.23 -6.06 5.33
CA LEU A 83 -4.81 -5.06 4.41
C LEU A 83 -6.16 -5.49 3.83
N ALA A 84 -6.44 -6.78 3.83
CA ALA A 84 -7.70 -7.33 3.34
C ALA A 84 -8.83 -7.31 4.38
N ASP A 85 -8.64 -6.62 5.53
CA ASP A 85 -9.54 -6.61 6.70
C ASP A 85 -9.81 -7.99 7.33
N CYS A 86 -9.08 -9.02 6.88
CA CYS A 86 -9.14 -10.37 7.42
C CYS A 86 -8.25 -10.49 8.67
N ARG A 87 -8.46 -9.61 9.65
CA ARG A 87 -7.75 -9.66 10.92
C ARG A 87 -8.11 -10.94 11.67
N ASN A 88 -7.14 -11.76 11.96
CA ASN A 88 -7.13 -12.92 12.88
C ASN A 88 -7.50 -14.30 12.33
N SER A 89 -8.10 -14.47 11.17
CA SER A 89 -8.63 -15.78 10.76
C SER A 89 -7.84 -16.51 9.67
N TYR A 90 -7.04 -15.81 8.88
CA TYR A 90 -6.58 -16.34 7.59
C TYR A 90 -5.74 -17.62 7.67
N TYR A 91 -4.89 -17.77 8.68
CA TYR A 91 -4.04 -18.97 8.81
C TYR A 91 -4.75 -20.15 9.47
N GLN A 92 -5.66 -19.90 10.39
CA GLN A 92 -6.38 -20.95 11.12
C GLN A 92 -7.63 -21.43 10.37
N GLN A 93 -8.34 -20.54 9.67
CA GLN A 93 -9.60 -20.85 8.98
C GLN A 93 -9.40 -21.57 7.64
N ARG A 94 -8.25 -21.50 7.02
CA ARG A 94 -7.95 -22.29 5.80
C ARG A 94 -8.08 -23.80 6.04
N TRP A 95 -8.04 -24.21 7.31
CA TRP A 95 -8.12 -25.61 7.74
C TRP A 95 -9.43 -25.96 8.48
N HIS A 96 -10.25 -24.97 8.84
CA HIS A 96 -11.53 -25.16 9.53
C HIS A 96 -12.68 -24.60 8.68
N SER A 97 -13.39 -25.49 8.02
CA SER A 97 -14.40 -25.19 6.98
C SER A 97 -15.73 -24.59 7.49
N THR A 98 -15.91 -24.35 8.77
CA THR A 98 -17.21 -23.95 9.35
C THR A 98 -17.49 -22.45 9.43
N GLU A 99 -16.49 -21.57 9.27
CA GLU A 99 -16.65 -20.11 9.37
C GLU A 99 -16.44 -19.36 8.03
N THR A 100 -16.46 -20.08 6.92
CA THR A 100 -16.20 -19.52 5.58
C THR A 100 -17.37 -18.67 5.05
N GLU A 101 -18.56 -18.78 5.63
CA GLU A 101 -19.75 -18.09 5.10
C GLU A 101 -19.75 -16.58 5.32
N GLU A 102 -19.00 -16.08 6.32
CA GLU A 102 -18.93 -14.64 6.64
C GLU A 102 -17.84 -13.87 5.88
N MET A 103 -17.01 -14.56 5.09
CA MET A 103 -15.92 -13.89 4.37
C MET A 103 -16.41 -13.19 3.10
N PRO A 104 -16.03 -11.92 2.91
CA PRO A 104 -16.48 -11.15 1.76
C PRO A 104 -15.94 -11.75 0.44
N ILE A 105 -16.73 -11.62 -0.61
CA ILE A 105 -16.28 -11.86 -1.98
C ILE A 105 -15.52 -10.62 -2.51
N VAL A 106 -14.64 -10.84 -3.49
CA VAL A 106 -13.82 -9.78 -4.09
C VAL A 106 -14.69 -8.65 -4.64
N GLU A 107 -15.79 -8.99 -5.33
CA GLU A 107 -16.72 -8.01 -5.88
C GLU A 107 -17.33 -7.09 -4.81
N GLU A 108 -17.66 -7.62 -3.64
CA GLU A 108 -18.19 -6.81 -2.53
C GLU A 108 -17.20 -5.77 -2.03
N LEU A 109 -15.92 -6.13 -1.98
CA LEU A 109 -14.84 -5.23 -1.56
C LEU A 109 -14.53 -4.14 -2.60
N LEU A 110 -15.03 -4.30 -3.83
CA LEU A 110 -14.88 -3.33 -4.91
C LEU A 110 -16.17 -2.53 -5.17
N LYS A 111 -17.26 -2.76 -4.42
CA LYS A 111 -18.56 -2.08 -4.61
C LYS A 111 -18.45 -0.56 -4.55
N GLU A 112 -17.60 -0.02 -3.70
CA GLU A 112 -17.37 1.43 -3.58
C GLU A 112 -16.87 2.07 -4.89
N TYR A 113 -16.28 1.26 -5.78
CA TYR A 113 -15.77 1.68 -7.10
C TYR A 113 -16.72 1.32 -8.25
N ALA A 114 -17.88 0.70 -7.95
CA ALA A 114 -18.87 0.34 -8.96
C ALA A 114 -19.36 1.61 -9.67
N GLY A 115 -19.33 1.61 -11.00
CA GLY A 115 -19.66 2.79 -11.82
C GLY A 115 -18.46 3.69 -12.14
N SER A 116 -17.26 3.40 -11.64
CA SER A 116 -16.05 4.07 -12.11
C SER A 116 -15.64 3.55 -13.48
N ASP A 117 -15.47 4.44 -14.47
CA ASP A 117 -14.96 4.08 -15.80
C ASP A 117 -13.60 3.35 -15.76
N ASN A 118 -12.88 3.49 -14.67
CA ASN A 118 -11.57 2.88 -14.48
C ASN A 118 -11.65 1.44 -13.95
N LEU A 119 -12.76 1.03 -13.31
CA LEU A 119 -12.85 -0.29 -12.70
C LEU A 119 -12.63 -1.39 -13.74
N ALA A 120 -13.44 -1.41 -14.80
CA ALA A 120 -13.33 -2.41 -15.86
C ALA A 120 -11.93 -2.42 -16.49
N LYS A 121 -11.38 -1.24 -16.80
CA LYS A 121 -10.04 -1.11 -17.40
C LYS A 121 -8.95 -1.70 -16.52
N ILE A 122 -9.00 -1.43 -15.21
CA ILE A 122 -7.99 -1.91 -14.27
C ILE A 122 -8.15 -3.41 -14.04
N LEU A 123 -9.37 -3.94 -13.92
CA LEU A 123 -9.62 -5.38 -13.80
C LEU A 123 -9.02 -6.13 -14.99
N THR A 124 -9.32 -5.68 -16.22
CA THR A 124 -8.78 -6.28 -17.45
C THR A 124 -7.26 -6.16 -17.52
N LEU A 125 -6.69 -5.01 -17.17
CA LEU A 125 -5.23 -4.81 -17.17
C LEU A 125 -4.50 -5.82 -16.27
N PHE A 126 -5.09 -6.15 -15.13
CA PHE A 126 -4.51 -7.11 -14.18
C PHE A 126 -4.97 -8.55 -14.40
N GLY A 127 -5.97 -8.77 -15.26
CA GLY A 127 -6.54 -10.08 -15.54
C GLY A 127 -7.09 -10.73 -14.27
N ILE A 128 -7.99 -10.03 -13.57
CA ILE A 128 -8.58 -10.50 -12.31
C ILE A 128 -10.11 -10.53 -12.32
N GLU A 129 -10.74 -10.45 -13.49
CA GLU A 129 -12.19 -10.50 -13.64
C GLU A 129 -12.78 -11.81 -13.09
N ASP A 130 -12.08 -12.92 -13.27
CA ASP A 130 -12.43 -14.25 -12.78
C ASP A 130 -12.31 -14.39 -11.25
N LEU A 131 -11.69 -13.41 -10.59
CA LEU A 131 -11.59 -13.37 -9.12
C LEU A 131 -12.82 -12.74 -8.48
N LEU A 132 -13.59 -11.94 -9.18
CA LEU A 132 -14.73 -11.19 -8.61
C LEU A 132 -15.70 -12.07 -7.81
N PRO A 133 -16.12 -13.26 -8.26
CA PRO A 133 -17.02 -14.11 -7.51
C PRO A 133 -16.32 -14.93 -6.42
N LYS A 134 -14.99 -14.90 -6.35
CA LYS A 134 -14.25 -15.67 -5.35
C LYS A 134 -14.29 -14.98 -3.98
N ARG A 135 -14.36 -15.79 -2.94
CA ARG A 135 -14.12 -15.30 -1.57
C ARG A 135 -12.63 -14.99 -1.39
N LEU A 136 -12.34 -13.94 -0.64
CA LEU A 136 -10.97 -13.45 -0.45
C LEU A 136 -10.01 -14.53 0.10
N ILE A 137 -10.52 -15.41 0.97
CA ILE A 137 -9.76 -16.50 1.58
C ILE A 137 -9.30 -17.58 0.55
N PHE A 138 -9.98 -17.69 -0.57
CA PHE A 138 -9.65 -18.68 -1.61
C PHE A 138 -8.67 -18.14 -2.65
N LEU A 139 -8.26 -16.89 -2.54
CA LEU A 139 -7.25 -16.34 -3.43
C LEU A 139 -5.87 -16.93 -3.10
N SER A 140 -5.14 -17.29 -4.13
CA SER A 140 -3.70 -17.55 -4.00
C SER A 140 -2.96 -16.28 -3.58
N SER A 141 -1.74 -16.43 -3.08
CA SER A 141 -0.92 -15.26 -2.70
C SER A 141 -0.69 -14.29 -3.86
N GLY A 142 -0.58 -14.81 -5.10
CA GLY A 142 -0.44 -13.99 -6.30
C GLY A 142 -1.73 -13.24 -6.66
N GLU A 143 -2.87 -13.93 -6.63
CA GLU A 143 -4.20 -13.34 -6.87
C GLU A 143 -4.50 -12.26 -5.83
N LEU A 144 -4.21 -12.52 -4.57
CA LEU A 144 -4.42 -11.55 -3.48
C LEU A 144 -3.55 -10.30 -3.67
N ARG A 145 -2.29 -10.46 -4.10
CA ARG A 145 -1.42 -9.32 -4.43
C ARG A 145 -1.99 -8.48 -5.56
N LYS A 146 -2.42 -9.11 -6.65
CA LYS A 146 -3.07 -8.42 -7.77
C LYS A 146 -4.31 -7.66 -7.30
N PHE A 147 -5.19 -8.30 -6.54
CA PHE A 147 -6.38 -7.69 -5.97
C PHE A 147 -6.05 -6.44 -5.13
N LEU A 148 -5.06 -6.53 -4.23
CA LEU A 148 -4.67 -5.39 -3.39
C LEU A 148 -4.11 -4.22 -4.19
N ILE A 149 -3.30 -4.51 -5.22
CA ILE A 149 -2.80 -3.47 -6.14
C ILE A 149 -3.97 -2.80 -6.85
N VAL A 150 -4.90 -3.58 -7.40
CA VAL A 150 -6.09 -3.06 -8.09
C VAL A 150 -6.94 -2.20 -7.16
N ARG A 151 -7.30 -2.69 -5.97
CA ARG A 151 -8.07 -1.93 -4.98
C ARG A 151 -7.38 -0.61 -4.61
N THR A 152 -6.05 -0.66 -4.43
CA THR A 152 -5.27 0.54 -4.11
C THR A 152 -5.24 1.53 -5.27
N LEU A 153 -5.06 1.08 -6.50
CA LEU A 153 -5.08 1.94 -7.69
C LEU A 153 -6.46 2.60 -7.91
N LEU A 154 -7.54 1.89 -7.61
CA LEU A 154 -8.89 2.44 -7.68
C LEU A 154 -9.11 3.60 -6.72
N SER A 155 -8.43 3.64 -5.59
CA SER A 155 -8.45 4.78 -4.66
C SER A 155 -7.67 6.01 -5.17
N ARG A 156 -7.02 5.91 -6.34
CA ARG A 156 -6.28 6.98 -7.04
C ARG A 156 -5.24 7.69 -6.15
N PRO A 157 -4.34 6.97 -5.50
CA PRO A 157 -3.29 7.61 -4.72
C PRO A 157 -2.36 8.41 -5.63
N ARG A 158 -1.80 9.49 -5.12
CA ARG A 158 -0.78 10.26 -5.85
C ARG A 158 0.58 9.59 -5.81
N VAL A 159 0.84 8.83 -4.75
CA VAL A 159 2.04 8.00 -4.60
C VAL A 159 1.62 6.60 -4.17
N LEU A 160 2.06 5.60 -4.93
CA LEU A 160 1.93 4.19 -4.58
C LEU A 160 3.31 3.63 -4.24
N ILE A 161 3.45 3.07 -3.06
CA ILE A 161 4.66 2.41 -2.58
C ILE A 161 4.42 0.91 -2.57
N LEU A 162 5.31 0.17 -3.22
CA LEU A 162 5.36 -1.30 -3.20
C LEU A 162 6.62 -1.73 -2.44
N ASP A 163 6.46 -2.32 -1.22
CA ASP A 163 7.56 -2.71 -0.34
C ASP A 163 7.56 -4.22 -0.04
#